data_6dad7bffd90f7e59ab0ff8c762022142
#
_entry.id   6dad7bffd90f7e59ab0ff8c762022142
#
_cell.length_a   1.000
_cell.length_b   1.000
_cell.length_c   1.000
_cell.angle_alpha   90.00
_cell.angle_beta   90.00
_cell.angle_gamma   90.00
#
_symmetry.space_group_name_H-M   'P 1'
#
loop_
_entity.id
_entity.type
_entity.pdbx_description
1 polymer ?
#
loop_
_entity_poly.entity_id
_entity_poly.type
_entity_poly.pdbx_seq_one_letter_code
_entity_poly.pdbx_strand_id
1 'polypeptide(L)'
;MFVARLVSHYRELPQLLPPDDPDLWAARMHDRLRVFRRNVEREYTEGTLQRLLNHPSAEARRASVLALGLIGTMNSNCGLARALRDEDAQVSKMATDALWQLWFRGGTDEQNQELCRVIHLPDFLEVLAGLDDLLREAPTFAEVHNQRAILFFRRGEYGRSAADCERVLQLNPYHFGAMAGLGQCYLKLRKPRSAVRCFRQAVETNPSLGHLNETIAAVEKSLDG
;
A
#
# COMPACT_ATOMS: atom_id res chain seq x y z
N MET A 1 29.80 -2.15 6.89
CA MET A 1 29.60 -3.61 7.11
C MET A 1 28.11 -4.01 6.98
N PHE A 2 27.17 -3.39 7.70
CA PHE A 2 25.73 -3.73 7.63
C PHE A 2 25.10 -3.55 6.25
N VAL A 3 25.35 -2.43 5.57
CA VAL A 3 24.76 -2.17 4.23
C VAL A 3 25.17 -3.25 3.22
N ALA A 4 26.43 -3.65 3.21
CA ALA A 4 26.94 -4.65 2.28
C ALA A 4 26.26 -6.03 2.47
N ARG A 5 25.92 -6.41 3.70
CA ARG A 5 25.20 -7.66 3.98
C ARG A 5 23.75 -7.60 3.49
N LEU A 6 23.03 -6.49 3.75
CA LEU A 6 21.65 -6.33 3.27
C LEU A 6 21.59 -6.42 1.75
N VAL A 7 22.52 -5.73 1.06
CA VAL A 7 22.64 -5.77 -0.40
C VAL A 7 23.00 -7.17 -0.88
N SER A 8 23.90 -7.88 -0.17
CA SER A 8 24.22 -9.27 -0.51
C SER A 8 23.00 -10.18 -0.46
N HIS A 9 22.22 -10.11 0.62
CA HIS A 9 20.98 -10.88 0.74
C HIS A 9 19.96 -10.50 -0.34
N TYR A 10 19.86 -9.21 -0.71
CA TYR A 10 18.99 -8.75 -1.78
C TYR A 10 19.40 -9.30 -3.16
N ARG A 11 20.70 -9.37 -3.44
CA ARG A 11 21.24 -9.91 -4.70
C ARG A 11 21.04 -11.43 -4.87
N GLU A 12 20.79 -12.14 -3.78
CA GLU A 12 20.46 -13.57 -3.82
C GLU A 12 19.03 -13.85 -4.30
N LEU A 13 18.20 -12.82 -4.42
CA LEU A 13 16.84 -12.96 -4.96
C LEU A 13 16.90 -13.22 -6.46
N PRO A 14 16.02 -14.07 -7.00
CA PRO A 14 15.93 -14.30 -8.44
C PRO A 14 15.71 -13.00 -9.19
N GLN A 15 16.53 -12.73 -10.19
CA GLN A 15 16.27 -11.61 -11.10
C GLN A 15 15.03 -11.93 -11.95
N LEU A 16 14.30 -10.87 -12.34
CA LEU A 16 13.18 -10.96 -13.28
C LEU A 16 13.72 -11.19 -14.71
N LEU A 17 14.27 -12.37 -14.95
CA LEU A 17 14.37 -12.88 -16.31
C LEU A 17 13.01 -13.45 -16.68
N PRO A 18 12.53 -13.31 -17.95
CA PRO A 18 11.32 -13.99 -18.38
C PRO A 18 11.49 -15.48 -18.07
N PRO A 19 10.65 -16.05 -17.20
CA PRO A 19 10.86 -17.42 -16.77
C PRO A 19 10.50 -18.37 -17.90
N ASP A 20 11.34 -19.38 -18.11
CA ASP A 20 10.99 -20.53 -18.94
C ASP A 20 9.76 -21.27 -18.37
N ASP A 21 9.56 -21.15 -17.03
CA ASP A 21 8.44 -21.68 -16.28
C ASP A 21 8.03 -20.68 -15.17
N PRO A 22 6.87 -19.98 -15.32
CA PRO A 22 6.38 -19.00 -14.36
C PRO A 22 6.13 -19.59 -12.96
N ASP A 23 5.63 -20.83 -12.88
CA ASP A 23 5.28 -21.45 -11.59
C ASP A 23 6.55 -21.83 -10.82
N LEU A 24 7.55 -22.37 -11.52
CA LEU A 24 8.85 -22.68 -10.94
C LEU A 24 9.56 -21.40 -10.46
N TRP A 25 9.47 -20.33 -11.24
CA TRP A 25 10.01 -19.03 -10.84
C TRP A 25 9.33 -18.49 -9.58
N ALA A 26 8.00 -18.53 -9.53
CA ALA A 26 7.21 -18.08 -8.37
C ALA A 26 7.59 -18.86 -7.10
N ALA A 27 7.72 -20.19 -7.21
CA ALA A 27 8.13 -21.04 -6.10
C ALA A 27 9.55 -20.67 -5.59
N ARG A 28 10.51 -20.48 -6.51
CA ARG A 28 11.89 -20.06 -6.17
C ARG A 28 11.90 -18.68 -5.53
N MET A 29 11.14 -17.73 -6.06
CA MET A 29 11.03 -16.38 -5.49
C MET A 29 10.48 -16.45 -4.07
N HIS A 30 9.40 -17.21 -3.84
CA HIS A 30 8.81 -17.39 -2.52
C HIS A 30 9.84 -17.94 -1.51
N ASP A 31 10.58 -18.98 -1.85
CA ASP A 31 11.59 -19.55 -0.97
C ASP A 31 12.73 -18.58 -0.67
N ARG A 32 13.21 -17.83 -1.67
CA ARG A 32 14.28 -16.84 -1.49
C ARG A 32 13.82 -15.65 -0.66
N LEU A 33 12.57 -15.19 -0.83
CA LEU A 33 12.00 -14.15 0.02
C LEU A 33 11.88 -14.59 1.48
N ARG A 34 11.54 -15.86 1.75
CA ARG A 34 11.53 -16.41 3.11
C ARG A 34 12.92 -16.39 3.74
N VAL A 35 13.96 -16.78 2.98
CA VAL A 35 15.35 -16.72 3.44
C VAL A 35 15.79 -15.28 3.68
N PHE A 36 15.52 -14.38 2.75
CA PHE A 36 15.78 -12.94 2.89
C PHE A 36 15.14 -12.38 4.14
N ARG A 37 13.82 -12.60 4.33
CA ARG A 37 13.07 -12.16 5.52
C ARG A 37 13.74 -12.63 6.81
N ARG A 38 14.06 -13.92 6.94
CA ARG A 38 14.70 -14.50 8.12
C ARG A 38 16.06 -13.85 8.42
N ASN A 39 16.88 -13.63 7.39
CA ASN A 39 18.18 -12.99 7.55
C ASN A 39 18.04 -11.53 8.03
N VAL A 40 17.08 -10.80 7.44
CA VAL A 40 16.80 -9.42 7.83
C VAL A 40 16.28 -9.35 9.27
N GLU A 41 15.32 -10.17 9.66
CA GLU A 41 14.77 -10.22 11.03
C GLU A 41 15.86 -10.47 12.09
N ARG A 42 16.87 -11.31 11.74
CA ARG A 42 17.97 -11.63 12.63
C ARG A 42 19.02 -10.52 12.74
N GLU A 43 19.29 -9.80 11.65
CA GLU A 43 20.47 -8.94 11.52
C GLU A 43 20.17 -7.44 11.61
N TYR A 44 18.89 -7.05 11.43
CA TYR A 44 18.49 -5.63 11.32
C TYR A 44 17.32 -5.29 12.23
N THR A 45 17.41 -4.12 12.85
CA THR A 45 16.25 -3.49 13.48
C THR A 45 15.49 -2.66 12.44
N GLU A 46 14.19 -2.47 12.63
CA GLU A 46 13.36 -1.62 11.77
C GLU A 46 13.95 -0.20 11.63
N GLY A 47 14.40 0.40 12.73
CA GLY A 47 15.03 1.73 12.70
C GLY A 47 16.34 1.77 11.88
N THR A 48 17.09 0.67 11.79
CA THR A 48 18.26 0.59 10.90
C THR A 48 17.82 0.58 9.45
N LEU A 49 16.81 -0.21 9.10
CA LEU A 49 16.25 -0.26 7.75
C LEU A 49 15.66 1.09 7.33
N GLN A 50 14.96 1.78 8.23
CA GLN A 50 14.43 3.14 7.96
C GLN A 50 15.54 4.13 7.61
N ARG A 51 16.69 4.09 8.31
CA ARG A 51 17.85 4.94 7.95
C ARG A 51 18.40 4.61 6.56
N LEU A 52 18.40 3.34 6.16
CA LEU A 52 18.88 2.89 4.87
C LEU A 52 17.98 3.31 3.69
N LEU A 53 16.74 3.73 3.93
CA LEU A 53 15.90 4.34 2.89
C LEU A 53 16.52 5.63 2.30
N ASN A 54 17.41 6.30 3.03
CA ASN A 54 18.10 7.50 2.57
C ASN A 54 19.57 7.23 2.17
N HIS A 55 19.95 5.96 1.95
CA HIS A 55 21.32 5.62 1.58
C HIS A 55 21.65 6.09 0.15
N PRO A 56 22.88 6.58 -0.13
CA PRO A 56 23.27 7.01 -1.48
C PRO A 56 23.11 5.93 -2.56
N SER A 57 23.37 4.68 -2.23
CA SER A 57 23.18 3.55 -3.15
C SER A 57 21.71 3.21 -3.32
N ALA A 58 21.19 3.29 -4.54
CA ALA A 58 19.83 2.86 -4.89
C ALA A 58 19.58 1.39 -4.53
N GLU A 59 20.56 0.52 -4.69
CA GLU A 59 20.44 -0.90 -4.34
C GLU A 59 20.22 -1.11 -2.83
N ALA A 60 20.90 -0.33 -1.99
CA ALA A 60 20.68 -0.36 -0.55
C ALA A 60 19.26 0.15 -0.19
N ARG A 61 18.78 1.17 -0.89
CA ARG A 61 17.39 1.67 -0.73
C ARG A 61 16.37 0.63 -1.16
N ARG A 62 16.57 -0.04 -2.31
CA ARG A 62 15.70 -1.14 -2.79
C ARG A 62 15.64 -2.29 -1.78
N ALA A 63 16.81 -2.74 -1.30
CA ALA A 63 16.88 -3.79 -0.29
C ALA A 63 16.17 -3.40 1.02
N SER A 64 16.29 -2.14 1.42
CA SER A 64 15.64 -1.60 2.61
C SER A 64 14.12 -1.51 2.45
N VAL A 65 13.63 -1.02 1.29
CA VAL A 65 12.19 -0.98 0.98
C VAL A 65 11.60 -2.37 1.01
N LEU A 66 12.26 -3.36 0.36
CA LEU A 66 11.79 -4.75 0.39
C LEU A 66 11.74 -5.30 1.82
N ALA A 67 12.80 -5.08 2.59
CA ALA A 67 12.87 -5.52 3.98
C ALA A 67 11.73 -4.94 4.82
N LEU A 68 11.49 -3.63 4.73
CA LEU A 68 10.40 -2.96 5.45
C LEU A 68 9.02 -3.40 4.95
N GLY A 69 8.88 -3.67 3.65
CA GLY A 69 7.66 -4.29 3.11
C GLY A 69 7.35 -5.64 3.72
N LEU A 70 8.39 -6.45 4.05
CA LEU A 70 8.21 -7.79 4.60
C LEU A 70 8.07 -7.84 6.13
N ILE A 71 8.79 -6.97 6.86
CA ILE A 71 8.87 -7.03 8.33
C ILE A 71 8.57 -5.72 9.05
N GLY A 72 8.42 -4.62 8.31
CA GLY A 72 8.15 -3.30 8.91
C GLY A 72 6.77 -3.21 9.54
N THR A 73 6.65 -2.29 10.49
CA THR A 73 5.40 -1.89 11.14
C THR A 73 4.94 -0.53 10.63
N MET A 74 3.77 -0.06 11.08
CA MET A 74 3.27 1.29 10.74
C MET A 74 4.24 2.42 11.11
N ASN A 75 5.28 2.17 11.93
CA ASN A 75 6.36 3.12 12.18
C ASN A 75 7.19 3.43 10.91
N SER A 76 7.21 2.53 9.94
CA SER A 76 7.90 2.72 8.65
C SER A 76 7.04 3.41 7.59
N ASN A 77 5.75 3.65 7.86
CA ASN A 77 4.79 4.21 6.91
C ASN A 77 5.27 5.53 6.28
N CYS A 78 5.68 6.49 7.09
CA CYS A 78 6.17 7.79 6.63
C CYS A 78 7.46 7.66 5.79
N GLY A 79 8.40 6.79 6.20
CA GLY A 79 9.64 6.53 5.46
C GLY A 79 9.40 5.93 4.09
N LEU A 80 8.54 4.91 4.02
CA LEU A 80 8.14 4.27 2.76
C LEU A 80 7.33 5.22 1.87
N ALA A 81 6.48 6.09 2.45
CA ALA A 81 5.75 7.09 1.69
C ALA A 81 6.68 8.11 1.01
N ARG A 82 7.79 8.49 1.65
CA ARG A 82 8.83 9.33 1.01
C ARG A 82 9.51 8.59 -0.15
N ALA A 83 9.76 7.30 -0.01
CA ALA A 83 10.38 6.47 -1.04
C ALA A 83 9.51 6.31 -2.30
N LEU A 84 8.22 6.65 -2.27
CA LEU A 84 7.37 6.75 -3.47
C LEU A 84 7.88 7.81 -4.47
N ARG A 85 8.71 8.75 -4.02
CA ARG A 85 9.30 9.82 -4.83
C ARG A 85 10.81 9.67 -5.00
N ASP A 86 11.32 8.45 -4.80
CA ASP A 86 12.73 8.18 -5.01
C ASP A 86 13.13 8.42 -6.47
N GLU A 87 14.34 8.94 -6.68
CA GLU A 87 14.92 9.14 -8.01
C GLU A 87 15.09 7.83 -8.79
N ASP A 88 15.22 6.71 -8.08
CA ASP A 88 15.26 5.39 -8.66
C ASP A 88 13.84 4.83 -8.81
N ALA A 89 13.40 4.66 -10.05
CA ALA A 89 12.05 4.20 -10.38
C ALA A 89 11.71 2.83 -9.77
N GLN A 90 12.70 1.97 -9.54
CA GLN A 90 12.47 0.66 -8.93
C GLN A 90 12.24 0.81 -7.41
N VAL A 91 12.95 1.71 -6.73
CA VAL A 91 12.67 2.04 -5.32
C VAL A 91 11.26 2.55 -5.18
N SER A 92 10.84 3.52 -6.01
CA SER A 92 9.48 4.08 -5.99
C SER A 92 8.41 3.02 -6.21
N LYS A 93 8.59 2.14 -7.20
CA LYS A 93 7.67 1.03 -7.47
C LYS A 93 7.59 0.06 -6.28
N MET A 94 8.73 -0.37 -5.75
CA MET A 94 8.79 -1.28 -4.62
C MET A 94 8.19 -0.64 -3.35
N ALA A 95 8.32 0.68 -3.16
CA ALA A 95 7.71 1.40 -2.05
C ALA A 95 6.17 1.36 -2.11
N THR A 96 5.58 1.40 -3.32
CA THR A 96 4.14 1.22 -3.50
C THR A 96 3.69 -0.14 -2.99
N ASP A 97 4.37 -1.22 -3.39
CA ASP A 97 4.05 -2.58 -2.97
C ASP A 97 4.28 -2.78 -1.45
N ALA A 98 5.39 -2.22 -0.93
CA ALA A 98 5.72 -2.28 0.49
C ALA A 98 4.67 -1.59 1.37
N LEU A 99 4.13 -0.45 0.94
CA LEU A 99 3.08 0.26 1.65
C LEU A 99 1.79 -0.54 1.70
N TRP A 100 1.36 -1.14 0.59
CA TRP A 100 0.20 -2.02 0.60
C TRP A 100 0.37 -3.18 1.58
N GLN A 101 1.52 -3.87 1.55
CA GLN A 101 1.81 -4.95 2.50
C GLN A 101 1.81 -4.46 3.94
N LEU A 102 2.35 -3.27 4.19
CA LEU A 102 2.40 -2.65 5.50
C LEU A 102 1.01 -2.35 6.04
N TRP A 103 0.14 -1.76 5.22
CA TRP A 103 -1.21 -1.37 5.62
C TRP A 103 -2.08 -2.58 5.96
N PHE A 104 -1.93 -3.70 5.22
CA PHE A 104 -2.60 -4.96 5.55
C PHE A 104 -2.09 -5.61 6.85
N ARG A 105 -0.97 -5.15 7.38
CA ARG A 105 -0.41 -5.57 8.68
C ARG A 105 -0.53 -4.47 9.75
N GLY A 106 -1.51 -3.60 9.61
CA GLY A 106 -1.73 -2.47 10.52
C GLY A 106 -2.34 -2.83 11.89
N GLY A 107 -2.85 -4.04 12.05
CA GLY A 107 -3.40 -4.61 13.29
C GLY A 107 -2.47 -5.60 13.97
N THR A 108 -3.00 -6.38 14.93
CA THR A 108 -2.32 -7.55 15.47
C THR A 108 -2.26 -8.68 14.42
N ASP A 109 -1.46 -9.72 14.67
CA ASP A 109 -1.36 -10.85 13.73
C ASP A 109 -2.73 -11.54 13.54
N GLU A 110 -3.52 -11.67 14.60
CA GLU A 110 -4.88 -12.25 14.54
C GLU A 110 -5.81 -11.36 13.72
N GLN A 111 -5.77 -10.03 13.94
CA GLN A 111 -6.58 -9.07 13.19
C GLN A 111 -6.20 -9.01 11.71
N ASN A 112 -4.90 -9.10 11.40
CA ASN A 112 -4.40 -9.12 10.03
C ASN A 112 -4.85 -10.40 9.30
N GLN A 113 -4.77 -11.56 9.96
CA GLN A 113 -5.26 -12.84 9.43
C GLN A 113 -6.78 -12.80 9.22
N GLU A 114 -7.53 -12.27 10.18
CA GLU A 114 -8.97 -12.14 10.07
C GLU A 114 -9.37 -11.19 8.94
N LEU A 115 -8.70 -10.04 8.77
CA LEU A 115 -8.93 -9.18 7.62
C LEU A 115 -8.74 -9.93 6.30
N CYS A 116 -7.62 -10.65 6.16
CA CYS A 116 -7.35 -11.45 4.97
C CYS A 116 -8.43 -12.52 4.74
N ARG A 117 -8.94 -13.16 5.79
CA ARG A 117 -10.03 -14.14 5.68
C ARG A 117 -11.32 -13.50 5.21
N VAL A 118 -11.72 -12.42 5.85
CA VAL A 118 -13.01 -11.73 5.62
C VAL A 118 -13.12 -11.21 4.19
N ILE A 119 -12.09 -10.55 3.66
CA ILE A 119 -12.15 -9.96 2.31
C ILE A 119 -12.22 -10.98 1.18
N HIS A 120 -11.99 -12.27 1.48
CA HIS A 120 -12.11 -13.37 0.51
C HIS A 120 -13.43 -14.14 0.64
N LEU A 121 -14.32 -13.76 1.55
CA LEU A 121 -15.65 -14.35 1.64
C LEU A 121 -16.48 -14.02 0.38
N PRO A 122 -17.30 -14.95 -0.11
CA PRO A 122 -18.05 -14.74 -1.35
C PRO A 122 -19.28 -13.84 -1.17
N ASP A 123 -19.86 -13.80 0.02
CA ASP A 123 -21.10 -13.07 0.29
C ASP A 123 -20.84 -11.66 0.83
N PHE A 124 -21.55 -10.69 0.27
CA PHE A 124 -21.43 -9.28 0.67
C PHE A 124 -21.76 -9.05 2.15
N LEU A 125 -22.83 -9.66 2.65
CA LEU A 125 -23.27 -9.44 4.04
C LEU A 125 -22.30 -10.07 5.03
N GLU A 126 -21.71 -11.22 4.69
CA GLU A 126 -20.68 -11.87 5.50
C GLU A 126 -19.41 -11.02 5.54
N VAL A 127 -18.96 -10.46 4.39
CA VAL A 127 -17.83 -9.54 4.34
C VAL A 127 -18.11 -8.30 5.18
N LEU A 128 -19.27 -7.68 5.00
CA LEU A 128 -19.63 -6.47 5.75
C LEU A 128 -19.67 -6.74 7.26
N ALA A 129 -20.31 -7.82 7.69
CA ALA A 129 -20.37 -8.19 9.10
C ALA A 129 -18.97 -8.43 9.68
N GLY A 130 -18.11 -9.17 8.98
CA GLY A 130 -16.73 -9.41 9.42
C GLY A 130 -15.89 -8.15 9.51
N LEU A 131 -16.03 -7.21 8.55
CA LEU A 131 -15.35 -5.91 8.63
C LEU A 131 -15.89 -5.04 9.77
N ASP A 132 -17.21 -5.05 10.02
CA ASP A 132 -17.82 -4.32 11.13
C ASP A 132 -17.38 -4.89 12.49
N ASP A 133 -17.22 -6.22 12.60
CA ASP A 133 -16.71 -6.89 13.78
C ASP A 133 -15.24 -6.48 14.05
N LEU A 134 -14.40 -6.54 13.02
CA LEU A 134 -13.02 -6.08 13.13
C LEU A 134 -12.92 -4.60 13.54
N LEU A 135 -13.79 -3.73 13.02
CA LEU A 135 -13.77 -2.31 13.38
C LEU A 135 -14.27 -2.03 14.80
N ARG A 136 -15.08 -2.92 15.40
CA ARG A 136 -15.42 -2.85 16.81
C ARG A 136 -14.23 -3.18 17.72
N GLU A 137 -13.39 -4.11 17.30
CA GLU A 137 -12.20 -4.53 18.05
C GLU A 137 -11.00 -3.62 17.78
N ALA A 138 -10.81 -3.19 16.53
CA ALA A 138 -9.68 -2.40 16.07
C ALA A 138 -10.11 -1.15 15.28
N PRO A 139 -10.72 -0.14 15.94
CA PRO A 139 -11.28 1.05 15.28
C PRO A 139 -10.23 1.97 14.63
N THR A 140 -8.96 1.73 14.90
CA THR A 140 -7.82 2.47 14.32
C THR A 140 -7.10 1.70 13.21
N PHE A 141 -7.56 0.51 12.84
CA PHE A 141 -6.98 -0.26 11.74
C PHE A 141 -7.46 0.31 10.40
N ALA A 142 -6.67 1.21 9.82
CA ALA A 142 -7.05 1.98 8.64
C ALA A 142 -7.45 1.10 7.44
N GLU A 143 -6.74 -0.02 7.22
CA GLU A 143 -7.02 -0.90 6.06
C GLU A 143 -8.40 -1.56 6.16
N VAL A 144 -8.91 -1.85 7.33
CA VAL A 144 -10.28 -2.39 7.50
C VAL A 144 -11.33 -1.38 7.02
N HIS A 145 -11.18 -0.09 7.37
CA HIS A 145 -12.03 0.98 6.83
C HIS A 145 -11.89 1.07 5.30
N ASN A 146 -10.66 0.96 4.76
CA ASN A 146 -10.43 0.97 3.32
C ASN A 146 -11.16 -0.17 2.61
N GLN A 147 -11.08 -1.38 3.13
CA GLN A 147 -11.77 -2.54 2.55
C GLN A 147 -13.29 -2.39 2.63
N ARG A 148 -13.83 -1.84 3.71
CA ARG A 148 -15.26 -1.53 3.82
C ARG A 148 -15.68 -0.42 2.86
N ALA A 149 -14.84 0.60 2.65
CA ALA A 149 -15.08 1.63 1.65
C ALA A 149 -15.18 1.05 0.23
N ILE A 150 -14.28 0.14 -0.14
CA ILE A 150 -14.32 -0.56 -1.43
C ILE A 150 -15.62 -1.36 -1.58
N LEU A 151 -16.02 -2.05 -0.52
CA LEU A 151 -17.26 -2.84 -0.48
C LEU A 151 -18.49 -1.95 -0.73
N PHE A 152 -18.61 -0.81 -0.01
CA PHE A 152 -19.70 0.15 -0.21
C PHE A 152 -19.67 0.79 -1.60
N PHE A 153 -18.50 1.11 -2.15
CA PHE A 153 -18.38 1.65 -3.49
C PHE A 153 -18.96 0.71 -4.54
N ARG A 154 -18.63 -0.60 -4.45
CA ARG A 154 -19.15 -1.63 -5.36
C ARG A 154 -20.67 -1.77 -5.29
N ARG A 155 -21.28 -1.45 -4.16
CA ARG A 155 -22.75 -1.45 -3.95
C ARG A 155 -23.42 -0.15 -4.35
N GLY A 156 -22.67 0.87 -4.78
CA GLY A 156 -23.21 2.20 -5.10
C GLY A 156 -23.52 3.07 -3.88
N GLU A 157 -23.12 2.64 -2.68
CA GLU A 157 -23.29 3.36 -1.42
C GLU A 157 -22.17 4.39 -1.23
N TYR A 158 -22.06 5.31 -2.20
CA TYR A 158 -20.92 6.23 -2.33
C TYR A 158 -20.73 7.17 -1.13
N GLY A 159 -21.81 7.51 -0.42
CA GLY A 159 -21.73 8.32 0.80
C GLY A 159 -21.03 7.58 1.95
N ARG A 160 -21.37 6.30 2.17
CA ARG A 160 -20.74 5.46 3.18
C ARG A 160 -19.28 5.18 2.82
N SER A 161 -19.04 4.86 1.54
CA SER A 161 -17.68 4.66 1.02
C SER A 161 -16.81 5.90 1.24
N ALA A 162 -17.31 7.12 0.96
CA ALA A 162 -16.59 8.36 1.18
C ALA A 162 -16.25 8.57 2.66
N ALA A 163 -17.20 8.31 3.57
CA ALA A 163 -16.97 8.45 5.01
C ALA A 163 -15.86 7.50 5.52
N ASP A 164 -15.84 6.25 5.04
CA ASP A 164 -14.77 5.31 5.38
C ASP A 164 -13.43 5.75 4.77
N CYS A 165 -13.38 6.22 3.52
CA CYS A 165 -12.14 6.79 2.95
C CYS A 165 -11.62 7.98 3.76
N GLU A 166 -12.49 8.90 4.19
CA GLU A 166 -12.13 10.02 5.05
C GLU A 166 -11.56 9.52 6.39
N ARG A 167 -12.16 8.47 6.97
CA ARG A 167 -11.64 7.85 8.18
C ARG A 167 -10.26 7.24 7.97
N VAL A 168 -10.03 6.55 6.85
CA VAL A 168 -8.71 6.04 6.47
C VAL A 168 -7.68 7.17 6.46
N LEU A 169 -7.99 8.30 5.83
CA LEU A 169 -7.06 9.42 5.70
C LEU A 169 -6.77 10.13 7.03
N GLN A 170 -7.71 10.11 7.97
CA GLN A 170 -7.46 10.56 9.34
C GLN A 170 -6.47 9.66 10.08
N LEU A 171 -6.54 8.34 9.86
CA LEU A 171 -5.67 7.35 10.50
C LEU A 171 -4.33 7.18 9.79
N ASN A 172 -4.33 7.29 8.47
CA ASN A 172 -3.16 7.15 7.61
C ASN A 172 -3.18 8.20 6.48
N PRO A 173 -2.54 9.36 6.68
CA PRO A 173 -2.54 10.45 5.70
C PRO A 173 -1.72 10.14 4.43
N TYR A 174 -1.03 9.01 4.36
CA TYR A 174 -0.26 8.56 3.18
C TYR A 174 -1.02 7.54 2.34
N HIS A 175 -2.27 7.21 2.69
CA HIS A 175 -3.01 6.15 2.02
C HIS A 175 -3.54 6.60 0.66
N PHE A 176 -2.70 6.58 -0.36
CA PHE A 176 -3.02 7.06 -1.71
C PHE A 176 -4.20 6.32 -2.35
N GLY A 177 -4.43 5.04 -2.01
CA GLY A 177 -5.60 4.28 -2.46
C GLY A 177 -6.91 4.88 -1.94
N ALA A 178 -6.96 5.26 -0.66
CA ALA A 178 -8.14 5.92 -0.08
C ALA A 178 -8.34 7.33 -0.65
N MET A 179 -7.26 8.08 -0.95
CA MET A 179 -7.37 9.39 -1.64
C MET A 179 -8.03 9.22 -3.01
N ALA A 180 -7.55 8.26 -3.80
CA ALA A 180 -8.12 7.98 -5.11
C ALA A 180 -9.58 7.47 -5.01
N GLY A 181 -9.85 6.57 -4.07
CA GLY A 181 -11.20 6.05 -3.79
C GLY A 181 -12.18 7.15 -3.38
N LEU A 182 -11.76 8.07 -2.52
CA LEU A 182 -12.56 9.25 -2.12
C LEU A 182 -12.85 10.15 -3.32
N GLY A 183 -11.87 10.36 -4.20
CA GLY A 183 -12.07 11.08 -5.46
C GLY A 183 -13.13 10.43 -6.34
N GLN A 184 -13.10 9.11 -6.48
CA GLN A 184 -14.12 8.36 -7.23
C GLN A 184 -15.52 8.49 -6.57
N CYS A 185 -15.60 8.39 -5.24
CA CYS A 185 -16.85 8.60 -4.52
C CYS A 185 -17.42 10.00 -4.79
N TYR A 186 -16.60 11.04 -4.74
CA TYR A 186 -17.05 12.41 -4.99
C TYR A 186 -17.51 12.63 -6.44
N LEU A 187 -16.92 11.96 -7.45
CA LEU A 187 -17.45 11.97 -8.82
C LEU A 187 -18.87 11.38 -8.86
N LYS A 188 -19.08 10.23 -8.25
CA LYS A 188 -20.40 9.58 -8.19
C LYS A 188 -21.43 10.42 -7.41
N LEU A 189 -20.99 11.17 -6.41
CA LEU A 189 -21.81 12.09 -5.63
C LEU A 189 -22.00 13.48 -6.28
N ARG A 190 -21.57 13.65 -7.53
CA ARG A 190 -21.64 14.92 -8.27
C ARG A 190 -20.92 16.08 -7.58
N LYS A 191 -19.77 15.79 -6.96
CA LYS A 191 -18.89 16.78 -6.30
C LYS A 191 -17.53 16.88 -7.04
N PRO A 192 -17.50 17.32 -8.32
CA PRO A 192 -16.31 17.19 -9.16
C PRO A 192 -15.11 17.98 -8.64
N ARG A 193 -15.31 19.19 -8.06
CA ARG A 193 -14.19 19.97 -7.48
C ARG A 193 -13.52 19.25 -6.31
N SER A 194 -14.30 18.55 -5.48
CA SER A 194 -13.74 17.72 -4.39
C SER A 194 -13.01 16.51 -4.92
N ALA A 195 -13.52 15.87 -5.98
CA ALA A 195 -12.89 14.74 -6.64
C ALA A 195 -11.50 15.11 -7.19
N VAL A 196 -11.39 16.23 -7.92
CA VAL A 196 -10.10 16.73 -8.47
C VAL A 196 -9.09 16.94 -7.35
N ARG A 197 -9.51 17.53 -6.22
CA ARG A 197 -8.63 17.73 -5.07
C ARG A 197 -8.06 16.42 -4.53
N CYS A 198 -8.93 15.40 -4.37
CA CYS A 198 -8.51 14.08 -3.89
C CYS A 198 -7.58 13.37 -4.88
N PHE A 199 -7.86 13.44 -6.18
CA PHE A 199 -6.98 12.83 -7.18
C PHE A 199 -5.62 13.50 -7.26
N ARG A 200 -5.57 14.84 -7.21
CA ARG A 200 -4.29 15.58 -7.15
C ARG A 200 -3.47 15.16 -5.93
N GLN A 201 -4.10 15.06 -4.76
CA GLN A 201 -3.44 14.60 -3.54
C GLN A 201 -2.93 13.16 -3.69
N ALA A 202 -3.70 12.26 -4.32
CA ALA A 202 -3.28 10.89 -4.59
C ALA A 202 -2.03 10.84 -5.47
N VAL A 203 -2.02 11.57 -6.60
CA VAL A 203 -0.87 11.67 -7.52
C VAL A 203 0.32 12.34 -6.86
N GLU A 204 0.07 13.36 -6.06
CA GLU A 204 1.11 14.04 -5.29
C GLU A 204 1.75 13.11 -4.25
N THR A 205 0.98 12.25 -3.61
CA THR A 205 1.49 11.26 -2.66
C THR A 205 2.20 10.12 -3.37
N ASN A 206 1.60 9.57 -4.42
CA ASN A 206 2.17 8.50 -5.23
C ASN A 206 2.17 8.86 -6.73
N PRO A 207 3.30 9.32 -7.27
CA PRO A 207 3.41 9.68 -8.69
C PRO A 207 3.12 8.53 -9.67
N SER A 208 3.19 7.27 -9.24
CA SER A 208 2.83 6.12 -10.09
C SER A 208 1.35 6.11 -10.49
N LEU A 209 0.51 6.90 -9.81
CA LEU A 209 -0.90 7.11 -10.14
C LEU A 209 -1.10 8.19 -11.23
N GLY A 210 -0.08 8.50 -12.01
CA GLY A 210 -0.12 9.51 -13.09
C GLY A 210 -1.25 9.34 -14.11
N HIS A 211 -1.80 8.13 -14.27
CA HIS A 211 -2.99 7.87 -15.06
C HIS A 211 -4.24 8.65 -14.58
N LEU A 212 -4.28 9.10 -13.34
CA LEU A 212 -5.36 9.95 -12.82
C LEU A 212 -5.32 11.36 -13.39
N ASN A 213 -4.20 11.81 -13.99
CA ASN A 213 -4.09 13.15 -14.59
C ASN A 213 -5.07 13.34 -15.75
N GLU A 214 -5.34 12.30 -16.53
CA GLU A 214 -6.34 12.34 -17.59
C GLU A 214 -7.75 12.53 -17.00
N THR A 215 -8.06 11.83 -15.91
CA THR A 215 -9.34 12.01 -15.20
C THR A 215 -9.47 13.42 -14.63
N ILE A 216 -8.39 13.94 -14.01
CA ILE A 216 -8.35 15.31 -13.49
C ILE A 216 -8.66 16.31 -14.61
N ALA A 217 -7.93 16.23 -15.73
CA ALA A 217 -8.09 17.14 -16.85
C ALA A 217 -9.51 17.07 -17.46
N ALA A 218 -10.08 15.86 -17.60
CA ALA A 218 -11.43 15.68 -18.11
C ALA A 218 -12.49 16.31 -17.20
N VAL A 219 -12.34 16.15 -15.89
CA VAL A 219 -13.27 16.74 -14.89
C VAL A 219 -13.14 18.25 -14.88
N GLU A 220 -11.93 18.80 -14.92
CA GLU A 220 -11.71 20.26 -14.95
C GLU A 220 -12.32 20.89 -16.19
N LYS A 221 -12.09 20.30 -17.37
CA LYS A 221 -12.71 20.76 -18.61
C LYS A 221 -14.24 20.79 -18.52
N SER A 222 -14.84 19.84 -17.82
CA SER A 222 -16.30 19.81 -17.61
C SER A 222 -16.82 20.85 -16.61
N LEU A 223 -15.93 21.50 -15.84
CA LEU A 223 -16.27 22.54 -14.88
C LEU A 223 -16.19 23.95 -15.48
N ASP A 224 -15.41 24.10 -16.59
CA ASP A 224 -15.15 25.37 -17.25
C ASP A 224 -16.12 25.62 -18.43
N GLY A 225 -16.90 24.62 -18.85
CA GLY A 225 -17.91 24.68 -19.91
C GLY A 225 -19.32 24.66 -19.35
#